data_d5954a993a198901a4503754e8a51670
#
_entry.id   d5954a993a198901a4503754e8a51670
#
_cell.length_a   1.000
_cell.length_b   1.000
_cell.length_c   1.000
_cell.angle_alpha   90.00
_cell.angle_beta   90.00
_cell.angle_gamma   90.00
#
_symmetry.space_group_name_H-M   'P 1'
#
loop_
_entity.id
_entity.type
_entity.pdbx_description
1 polymer ?
#
loop_
_entity_poly.entity_id
_entity_poly.type
_entity_poly.pdbx_seq_one_letter_code
_entity_poly.pdbx_strand_id
1 'polypeptide(L)'
;MSVLLLQLFLLFGGQSTVATESRMGKSWIPLAGWANENNLKLTWTKESELFALTNESCALSFKTDSQCVAINGVNLWLCNPIKLKDGQVYISSLDLNTSIEPILFPKTNRVRSTIHTIYLDPGHGGHDTGGVSGNFMEKRYTLPLAEELARQLAAAGFKVILTRTNDTYVELENRPALANRQKADLFISLHFNIGPPGEAKGVEVYCLTPAGANSTNVGRWGDVSDWRDNLGAVPGNRCDDWNVLLAYQLQKSLVKNLSAEDRGVRRARFAVLRTAEMPAVLIEGGFLTDSVEQKKIADPKYRAELAAAIVQGVKNYECVLQNHQPKEDEHESTQHKKMGA
;
A
#
# COMPACT_ATOMS: atom_id res chain seq x y z
N MET A 1 -4.78 -70.22 -16.25
CA MET A 1 -3.74 -69.39 -15.65
C MET A 1 -3.86 -67.99 -16.26
N SER A 2 -4.61 -67.13 -15.61
CA SER A 2 -4.80 -65.75 -16.04
C SER A 2 -3.93 -64.83 -15.19
N VAL A 3 -3.07 -64.06 -15.87
CA VAL A 3 -2.25 -63.04 -15.24
C VAL A 3 -2.98 -61.70 -15.29
N LEU A 4 -3.32 -61.20 -14.10
CA LEU A 4 -4.00 -59.91 -13.88
C LEU A 4 -2.93 -58.80 -13.99
N LEU A 5 -3.01 -57.93 -15.02
CA LEU A 5 -2.19 -56.71 -15.12
C LEU A 5 -2.88 -55.61 -14.29
N LEU A 6 -2.25 -55.21 -13.20
CA LEU A 6 -2.61 -54.09 -12.39
C LEU A 6 -2.03 -52.82 -13.03
N GLN A 7 -2.88 -51.97 -13.66
CA GLN A 7 -2.47 -50.64 -14.15
C GLN A 7 -2.45 -49.66 -12.99
N LEU A 8 -1.26 -49.21 -12.60
CA LEU A 8 -1.00 -48.16 -11.64
C LEU A 8 -1.14 -46.79 -12.36
N PHE A 9 -2.23 -46.09 -12.16
CA PHE A 9 -2.36 -44.69 -12.56
C PHE A 9 -1.53 -43.80 -11.62
N LEU A 10 -0.35 -43.42 -12.06
CA LEU A 10 0.43 -42.34 -11.46
C LEU A 10 -0.20 -41.00 -11.88
N LEU A 11 -0.91 -40.37 -10.97
CA LEU A 11 -1.31 -38.97 -11.05
C LEU A 11 -0.05 -38.10 -10.89
N PHE A 12 0.53 -37.71 -12.00
CA PHE A 12 1.51 -36.61 -12.02
C PHE A 12 0.74 -35.30 -11.85
N GLY A 13 0.69 -34.79 -10.61
CA GLY A 13 0.43 -33.39 -10.34
C GLY A 13 1.57 -32.57 -10.93
N GLY A 14 1.37 -32.02 -12.12
CA GLY A 14 2.32 -31.09 -12.73
C GLY A 14 2.37 -29.81 -11.92
N GLN A 15 3.37 -29.66 -11.05
CA GLN A 15 3.79 -28.35 -10.59
C GLN A 15 4.41 -27.65 -11.81
N SER A 16 3.70 -26.68 -12.36
CA SER A 16 4.27 -25.75 -13.35
C SER A 16 5.39 -24.98 -12.68
N THR A 17 6.63 -25.37 -12.94
CA THR A 17 7.82 -24.64 -12.48
C THR A 17 8.02 -23.45 -13.40
N VAL A 18 7.51 -22.27 -12.99
CA VAL A 18 7.87 -21.01 -13.63
C VAL A 18 9.39 -20.86 -13.56
N ALA A 19 10.05 -20.84 -14.70
CA ALA A 19 11.50 -20.69 -14.76
C ALA A 19 11.91 -19.32 -14.19
N THR A 20 12.67 -19.29 -13.09
CA THR A 20 13.18 -18.08 -12.46
C THR A 20 14.61 -17.81 -12.88
N GLU A 21 14.91 -16.59 -13.33
CA GLU A 21 16.29 -16.15 -13.58
C GLU A 21 16.84 -15.44 -12.33
N SER A 22 17.88 -15.99 -11.69
CA SER A 22 18.54 -15.39 -10.54
C SER A 22 19.81 -14.63 -10.98
N ARG A 23 19.83 -13.30 -10.77
CA ARG A 23 21.03 -12.47 -10.88
C ARG A 23 21.22 -11.64 -9.62
N MET A 24 22.39 -11.67 -9.01
CA MET A 24 22.76 -10.93 -7.81
C MET A 24 21.76 -11.12 -6.63
N GLY A 25 21.32 -12.35 -6.35
CA GLY A 25 20.42 -12.68 -5.25
C GLY A 25 18.95 -12.26 -5.45
N LYS A 26 18.58 -11.69 -6.61
CA LYS A 26 17.20 -11.35 -6.98
C LYS A 26 16.69 -12.35 -8.00
N SER A 27 15.56 -13.00 -7.73
CA SER A 27 14.86 -13.81 -8.71
C SER A 27 13.95 -12.94 -9.58
N TRP A 28 13.86 -13.28 -10.88
CA TRP A 28 13.04 -12.60 -11.86
C TRP A 28 12.02 -13.58 -12.42
N ILE A 29 10.75 -13.16 -12.45
CA ILE A 29 9.63 -14.01 -12.86
C ILE A 29 9.18 -13.56 -14.24
N PRO A 30 9.07 -14.47 -15.24
CA PRO A 30 8.47 -14.15 -16.53
C PRO A 30 7.00 -13.79 -16.34
N LEU A 31 6.61 -12.56 -16.68
CA LEU A 31 5.25 -12.06 -16.46
C LEU A 31 4.20 -12.81 -17.29
N ALA A 32 4.55 -13.30 -18.48
CA ALA A 32 3.62 -14.06 -19.31
C ALA A 32 3.17 -15.38 -18.65
N GLY A 33 4.10 -16.12 -18.00
CA GLY A 33 3.78 -17.35 -17.26
C GLY A 33 2.87 -17.07 -16.08
N TRP A 34 3.28 -16.12 -15.24
CA TRP A 34 2.48 -15.70 -14.08
C TRP A 34 1.08 -15.17 -14.47
N ALA A 35 0.99 -14.39 -15.56
CA ALA A 35 -0.27 -13.87 -16.06
C ALA A 35 -1.22 -15.03 -16.47
N ASN A 36 -0.73 -16.01 -17.21
CA ASN A 36 -1.53 -17.17 -17.63
C ASN A 36 -2.04 -17.97 -16.43
N GLU A 37 -1.20 -18.22 -15.41
CA GLU A 37 -1.59 -18.91 -14.18
C GLU A 37 -2.69 -18.16 -13.39
N ASN A 38 -2.77 -16.83 -13.54
CA ASN A 38 -3.73 -15.98 -12.88
C ASN A 38 -4.88 -15.50 -13.79
N ASN A 39 -5.10 -16.17 -14.94
CA ASN A 39 -6.16 -15.83 -15.91
C ASN A 39 -6.09 -14.37 -16.41
N LEU A 40 -4.88 -13.85 -16.60
CA LEU A 40 -4.61 -12.54 -17.17
C LEU A 40 -4.03 -12.70 -18.57
N LYS A 41 -4.51 -11.91 -19.53
CA LYS A 41 -3.98 -11.87 -20.90
C LYS A 41 -2.96 -10.76 -21.04
N LEU A 42 -1.73 -11.12 -21.46
CA LEU A 42 -0.71 -10.15 -21.83
C LEU A 42 -0.95 -9.64 -23.25
N THR A 43 -1.01 -8.31 -23.40
CA THR A 43 -1.19 -7.66 -24.70
C THR A 43 -0.25 -6.46 -24.81
N TRP A 44 0.53 -6.39 -25.87
CA TRP A 44 1.34 -5.21 -26.19
C TRP A 44 0.47 -4.12 -26.81
N THR A 45 0.55 -2.89 -26.26
CA THR A 45 -0.06 -1.68 -26.84
C THR A 45 0.94 -0.88 -27.66
N LYS A 46 2.23 -0.98 -27.32
CA LYS A 46 3.36 -0.52 -28.10
C LYS A 46 4.47 -1.56 -27.95
N GLU A 47 4.84 -2.18 -29.07
CA GLU A 47 5.81 -3.28 -29.09
C GLU A 47 7.09 -2.94 -28.32
N SER A 48 7.53 -3.86 -27.47
CA SER A 48 8.73 -3.74 -26.63
C SER A 48 8.76 -2.55 -25.64
N GLU A 49 7.70 -1.76 -25.54
CA GLU A 49 7.66 -0.58 -24.65
C GLU A 49 6.47 -0.60 -23.68
N LEU A 50 5.24 -0.73 -24.19
CA LEU A 50 4.02 -0.63 -23.39
C LEU A 50 3.19 -1.91 -23.53
N PHE A 51 2.78 -2.49 -22.43
CA PHE A 51 1.91 -3.66 -22.40
C PHE A 51 0.94 -3.64 -21.23
N ALA A 52 -0.07 -4.47 -21.32
CA ALA A 52 -1.06 -4.65 -20.26
C ALA A 52 -1.27 -6.14 -19.95
N LEU A 53 -1.62 -6.41 -18.70
CA LEU A 53 -2.20 -7.67 -18.24
C LEU A 53 -3.65 -7.42 -17.87
N THR A 54 -4.59 -8.10 -18.52
CA THR A 54 -6.02 -7.83 -18.36
C THR A 54 -6.85 -9.10 -18.23
N ASN A 55 -7.94 -9.01 -17.44
CA ASN A 55 -9.07 -9.91 -17.51
C ASN A 55 -10.37 -9.09 -17.34
N GLU A 56 -11.51 -9.74 -17.10
CA GLU A 56 -12.82 -9.05 -16.97
C GLU A 56 -12.89 -8.07 -15.78
N SER A 57 -12.10 -8.28 -14.72
CA SER A 57 -12.17 -7.51 -13.46
C SER A 57 -10.94 -6.66 -13.16
N CYS A 58 -9.86 -6.86 -13.90
CA CYS A 58 -8.56 -6.24 -13.58
C CYS A 58 -7.78 -5.84 -14.82
N ALA A 59 -7.13 -4.68 -14.74
CA ALA A 59 -6.20 -4.17 -15.75
C ALA A 59 -4.93 -3.63 -15.09
N LEU A 60 -3.78 -4.21 -15.44
CA LEU A 60 -2.47 -3.71 -15.08
C LEU A 60 -1.78 -3.17 -16.32
N SER A 61 -1.28 -1.94 -16.25
CA SER A 61 -0.55 -1.30 -17.36
C SER A 61 0.91 -1.11 -16.97
N PHE A 62 1.81 -1.50 -17.85
CA PHE A 62 3.25 -1.52 -17.61
C PHE A 62 4.01 -0.78 -18.72
N LYS A 63 5.15 -0.26 -18.35
CA LYS A 63 6.18 0.21 -19.27
C LYS A 63 7.49 -0.52 -18.96
N THR A 64 8.19 -0.98 -20.00
CA THR A 64 9.53 -1.57 -19.85
C THR A 64 10.52 -0.54 -19.32
N ASP A 65 11.50 -1.00 -18.54
CA ASP A 65 12.50 -0.17 -17.84
C ASP A 65 11.91 0.88 -16.90
N SER A 66 10.61 0.77 -16.56
CA SER A 66 9.91 1.63 -15.61
C SER A 66 9.65 0.90 -14.29
N GLN A 67 9.71 1.64 -13.18
CA GLN A 67 9.24 1.18 -11.87
C GLN A 67 7.75 1.47 -11.64
N CYS A 68 7.12 2.30 -12.48
CA CYS A 68 5.71 2.64 -12.33
C CYS A 68 4.84 1.63 -13.08
N VAL A 69 3.88 1.05 -12.38
CA VAL A 69 2.77 0.24 -12.91
C VAL A 69 1.45 0.89 -12.51
N ALA A 70 0.44 0.85 -13.38
CA ALA A 70 -0.91 1.24 -12.99
C ALA A 70 -1.77 0.00 -12.81
N ILE A 71 -2.45 -0.13 -11.66
CA ILE A 71 -3.42 -1.19 -11.36
C ILE A 71 -4.80 -0.55 -11.34
N ASN A 72 -5.68 -0.94 -12.26
CA ASN A 72 -7.01 -0.35 -12.41
C ASN A 72 -6.98 1.19 -12.44
N GLY A 73 -5.98 1.76 -13.13
CA GLY A 73 -5.79 3.19 -13.30
C GLY A 73 -5.14 3.92 -12.11
N VAL A 74 -4.67 3.21 -11.09
CA VAL A 74 -3.94 3.79 -9.93
C VAL A 74 -2.47 3.45 -10.02
N ASN A 75 -1.61 4.46 -9.96
CA ASN A 75 -0.17 4.29 -10.03
C ASN A 75 0.40 3.63 -8.77
N LEU A 76 1.33 2.70 -8.98
CA LEU A 76 2.09 2.01 -7.94
C LEU A 76 3.57 1.95 -8.35
N TRP A 77 4.47 2.33 -7.46
CA TRP A 77 5.90 2.29 -7.71
C TRP A 77 6.53 1.02 -7.16
N LEU A 78 7.12 0.24 -8.07
CA LEU A 78 7.89 -0.96 -7.77
C LEU A 78 9.29 -0.58 -7.25
N CYS A 79 9.89 -1.46 -6.47
CA CYS A 79 11.28 -1.29 -6.02
C CYS A 79 12.30 -1.56 -7.13
N ASN A 80 11.91 -2.31 -8.17
CA ASN A 80 12.75 -2.65 -9.31
C ASN A 80 12.00 -2.37 -10.63
N PRO A 81 12.69 -1.89 -11.68
CA PRO A 81 12.05 -1.67 -12.98
C PRO A 81 11.64 -3.00 -13.63
N ILE A 82 10.59 -2.97 -14.43
CA ILE A 82 10.23 -4.07 -15.32
C ILE A 82 11.35 -4.28 -16.35
N LYS A 83 11.75 -5.51 -16.57
CA LYS A 83 12.81 -5.85 -17.54
C LYS A 83 12.26 -6.47 -18.80
N LEU A 84 12.81 -6.06 -19.93
CA LEU A 84 12.64 -6.74 -21.21
C LEU A 84 13.96 -7.47 -21.56
N LYS A 85 13.87 -8.77 -21.85
CA LYS A 85 15.01 -9.58 -22.29
C LYS A 85 14.51 -10.64 -23.24
N ASP A 86 15.16 -10.76 -24.39
CA ASP A 86 14.85 -11.77 -25.43
C ASP A 86 13.36 -11.81 -25.82
N GLY A 87 12.72 -10.62 -25.89
CA GLY A 87 11.29 -10.46 -26.20
C GLY A 87 10.34 -10.83 -25.07
N GLN A 88 10.85 -11.20 -23.88
CA GLN A 88 10.06 -11.52 -22.70
C GLN A 88 10.18 -10.45 -21.62
N VAL A 89 9.06 -10.17 -20.94
CA VAL A 89 9.00 -9.22 -19.82
C VAL A 89 9.11 -9.95 -18.49
N TYR A 90 9.88 -9.36 -17.57
CA TYR A 90 10.16 -9.91 -16.26
C TYR A 90 9.87 -8.88 -15.16
N ILE A 91 9.32 -9.37 -14.05
CA ILE A 91 9.18 -8.63 -12.81
C ILE A 91 10.06 -9.26 -11.72
N SER A 92 10.57 -8.45 -10.80
CA SER A 92 11.24 -8.96 -9.60
C SER A 92 10.25 -9.77 -8.76
N SER A 93 10.65 -10.96 -8.26
CA SER A 93 9.81 -11.75 -7.35
C SER A 93 9.42 -10.97 -6.10
N LEU A 94 10.32 -10.10 -5.61
CA LEU A 94 10.03 -9.22 -4.49
C LEU A 94 8.84 -8.29 -4.80
N ASP A 95 8.89 -7.58 -5.93
CA ASP A 95 7.82 -6.64 -6.31
C ASP A 95 6.51 -7.35 -6.62
N LEU A 96 6.58 -8.52 -7.24
CA LEU A 96 5.39 -9.32 -7.50
C LEU A 96 4.70 -9.70 -6.18
N ASN A 97 5.46 -10.28 -5.24
CA ASN A 97 4.93 -10.81 -3.98
C ASN A 97 4.53 -9.74 -2.98
N THR A 98 5.21 -8.57 -2.96
CA THR A 98 4.97 -7.53 -1.96
C THR A 98 4.22 -6.30 -2.49
N SER A 99 3.98 -6.22 -3.80
CA SER A 99 3.35 -5.04 -4.41
C SER A 99 2.13 -5.39 -5.28
N ILE A 100 2.23 -6.40 -6.14
CA ILE A 100 1.15 -6.76 -7.07
C ILE A 100 0.17 -7.75 -6.44
N GLU A 101 0.66 -8.90 -5.98
CA GLU A 101 -0.19 -9.98 -5.45
C GLU A 101 -1.04 -9.56 -4.23
N PRO A 102 -0.53 -8.78 -3.25
CA PRO A 102 -1.35 -8.37 -2.11
C PRO A 102 -2.55 -7.50 -2.50
N ILE A 103 -2.48 -6.78 -3.63
CA ILE A 103 -3.57 -5.95 -4.14
C ILE A 103 -4.57 -6.78 -4.93
N LEU A 104 -4.09 -7.72 -5.76
CA LEU A 104 -4.95 -8.54 -6.62
C LEU A 104 -5.57 -9.73 -5.88
N PHE A 105 -4.80 -10.34 -4.98
CA PHE A 105 -5.12 -11.57 -4.26
C PHE A 105 -4.88 -11.42 -2.76
N PRO A 106 -5.64 -10.54 -2.07
CA PRO A 106 -5.39 -10.22 -0.66
C PRO A 106 -5.51 -11.45 0.24
N LYS A 107 -4.46 -11.72 1.03
CA LYS A 107 -4.42 -12.79 2.03
C LYS A 107 -4.99 -12.28 3.34
N THR A 108 -6.26 -12.52 3.62
CA THR A 108 -6.96 -11.92 4.76
C THR A 108 -6.99 -12.78 6.03
N ASN A 109 -6.52 -14.01 5.97
CA ASN A 109 -6.55 -14.97 7.08
C ASN A 109 -5.63 -14.64 8.28
N ARG A 110 -4.86 -13.55 8.22
CA ARG A 110 -3.92 -13.12 9.27
C ARG A 110 -4.19 -11.72 9.84
N VAL A 111 -5.25 -11.06 9.40
CA VAL A 111 -5.65 -9.72 9.85
C VAL A 111 -7.07 -9.74 10.36
N ARG A 112 -7.37 -8.87 11.32
CA ARG A 112 -8.74 -8.64 11.74
C ARG A 112 -9.56 -8.12 10.56
N SER A 113 -10.70 -8.75 10.30
CA SER A 113 -11.64 -8.36 9.24
C SER A 113 -12.38 -7.05 9.57
N THR A 114 -12.35 -6.63 10.83
CA THR A 114 -13.04 -5.43 11.32
C THR A 114 -12.03 -4.49 11.98
N ILE A 115 -12.04 -3.25 11.54
CA ILE A 115 -11.22 -2.17 12.07
C ILE A 115 -12.01 -1.46 13.15
N HIS A 116 -11.44 -1.36 14.35
CA HIS A 116 -12.05 -0.66 15.47
C HIS A 116 -11.31 0.62 15.86
N THR A 117 -9.99 0.54 15.97
CA THR A 117 -9.15 1.64 16.48
C THR A 117 -8.17 2.10 15.42
N ILE A 118 -8.28 3.37 15.03
CA ILE A 118 -7.38 4.03 14.08
C ILE A 118 -6.53 5.05 14.83
N TYR A 119 -5.22 4.96 14.68
CA TYR A 119 -4.28 5.92 15.25
C TYR A 119 -3.87 6.91 14.17
N LEU A 120 -4.18 8.18 14.38
CA LEU A 120 -3.81 9.27 13.48
C LEU A 120 -2.57 9.99 14.01
N ASP A 121 -1.62 10.21 13.12
CA ASP A 121 -0.38 10.90 13.42
C ASP A 121 -0.31 12.20 12.61
N PRO A 122 -0.74 13.35 13.17
CA PRO A 122 -0.48 14.65 12.54
C PRO A 122 1.02 14.90 12.55
N GLY A 123 1.66 14.88 11.37
CA GLY A 123 3.10 15.05 11.23
C GLY A 123 3.61 16.33 11.88
N HIS A 124 4.90 16.33 12.27
CA HIS A 124 5.59 17.49 12.85
C HIS A 124 4.99 17.99 14.17
N GLY A 125 5.24 19.26 14.53
CA GLY A 125 4.71 19.92 15.73
C GLY A 125 5.80 20.51 16.62
N GLY A 126 5.45 21.49 17.45
CA GLY A 126 6.38 22.22 18.31
C GLY A 126 7.50 22.90 17.52
N HIS A 127 8.76 22.56 17.79
CA HIS A 127 9.93 23.13 17.09
C HIS A 127 10.10 22.56 15.68
N ASP A 128 9.54 21.39 15.37
CA ASP A 128 9.56 20.81 14.03
C ASP A 128 8.43 21.43 13.20
N THR A 129 8.80 22.27 12.25
CA THR A 129 7.84 22.95 11.36
C THR A 129 7.33 22.08 10.24
N GLY A 130 8.05 20.97 9.92
CA GLY A 130 7.89 20.27 8.67
C GLY A 130 8.32 21.11 7.48
N GLY A 131 7.78 20.80 6.31
CA GLY A 131 7.99 21.54 5.09
C GLY A 131 7.61 23.01 5.22
N VAL A 132 8.41 23.91 4.65
CA VAL A 132 8.18 25.37 4.70
C VAL A 132 8.19 25.94 3.28
N SER A 133 7.15 26.72 2.96
CA SER A 133 7.07 27.48 1.70
C SER A 133 6.52 28.86 2.01
N GLY A 134 7.40 29.89 2.01
CA GLY A 134 7.04 31.23 2.46
C GLY A 134 6.55 31.23 3.91
N ASN A 135 5.34 31.70 4.14
CA ASN A 135 4.69 31.71 5.46
C ASN A 135 3.95 30.42 5.82
N PHE A 136 3.96 29.42 4.94
CA PHE A 136 3.28 28.15 5.13
C PHE A 136 4.22 27.16 5.78
N MET A 137 3.82 26.62 6.93
CA MET A 137 4.53 25.57 7.67
C MET A 137 3.63 24.35 7.73
N GLU A 138 4.14 23.20 7.38
CA GLU A 138 3.37 21.94 7.28
C GLU A 138 2.60 21.61 8.56
N LYS A 139 3.24 21.73 9.72
CA LYS A 139 2.62 21.46 11.03
C LYS A 139 1.32 22.21 11.30
N ARG A 140 1.12 23.38 10.65
CA ARG A 140 -0.09 24.20 10.80
C ARG A 140 -1.31 23.60 10.08
N TYR A 141 -1.09 22.64 9.18
CA TYR A 141 -2.13 22.02 8.36
C TYR A 141 -2.34 20.55 8.69
N THR A 142 -1.31 19.85 9.17
CA THR A 142 -1.42 18.44 9.54
C THR A 142 -2.33 18.20 10.73
N LEU A 143 -2.25 19.04 11.78
CA LEU A 143 -3.14 18.92 12.95
C LEU A 143 -4.61 19.21 12.62
N PRO A 144 -4.98 20.34 11.97
CA PRO A 144 -6.38 20.55 11.59
C PRO A 144 -6.94 19.50 10.63
N LEU A 145 -6.11 18.91 9.75
CA LEU A 145 -6.51 17.79 8.92
C LEU A 145 -6.81 16.55 9.78
N ALA A 146 -5.94 16.24 10.75
CA ALA A 146 -6.12 15.09 11.63
C ALA A 146 -7.36 15.24 12.53
N GLU A 147 -7.66 16.43 13.02
CA GLU A 147 -8.85 16.73 13.82
C GLU A 147 -10.14 16.54 12.99
N GLU A 148 -10.17 17.05 11.77
CA GLU A 148 -11.30 16.86 10.85
C GLU A 148 -11.46 15.38 10.43
N LEU A 149 -10.35 14.69 10.13
CA LEU A 149 -10.38 13.27 9.82
C LEU A 149 -10.87 12.43 11.01
N ALA A 150 -10.42 12.75 12.23
CA ALA A 150 -10.88 12.09 13.45
C ALA A 150 -12.37 12.24 13.65
N ARG A 151 -12.91 13.45 13.44
CA ARG A 151 -14.35 13.71 13.52
C ARG A 151 -15.14 12.86 12.50
N GLN A 152 -14.68 12.78 11.26
CA GLN A 152 -15.35 12.01 10.20
C GLN A 152 -15.23 10.50 10.42
N LEU A 153 -14.07 10.00 10.83
CA LEU A 153 -13.88 8.57 11.15
C LEU A 153 -14.74 8.15 12.36
N ALA A 154 -14.81 9.00 13.40
CA ALA A 154 -15.68 8.75 14.56
C ALA A 154 -17.17 8.70 14.15
N ALA A 155 -17.60 9.60 13.27
CA ALA A 155 -18.95 9.55 12.69
C ALA A 155 -19.20 8.31 11.84
N ALA A 156 -18.14 7.70 11.29
CA ALA A 156 -18.20 6.43 10.57
C ALA A 156 -18.14 5.20 11.48
N GLY A 157 -18.03 5.35 12.81
CA GLY A 157 -18.06 4.28 13.79
C GLY A 157 -16.69 3.80 14.29
N PHE A 158 -15.58 4.42 13.84
CA PHE A 158 -14.24 4.07 14.30
C PHE A 158 -13.87 4.79 15.60
N LYS A 159 -13.13 4.11 16.48
CA LYS A 159 -12.43 4.77 17.59
C LYS A 159 -11.15 5.40 17.05
N VAL A 160 -10.97 6.69 17.29
CA VAL A 160 -9.81 7.45 16.79
C VAL A 160 -8.98 8.01 17.93
N ILE A 161 -7.66 7.87 17.82
CA ILE A 161 -6.69 8.42 18.78
C ILE A 161 -5.63 9.18 17.98
N LEU A 162 -5.22 10.36 18.46
CA LEU A 162 -4.18 11.17 17.84
C LEU A 162 -2.87 11.06 18.61
N THR A 163 -1.72 11.09 17.89
CA THR A 163 -0.38 11.15 18.53
C THR A 163 -0.16 12.49 19.27
N ARG A 164 -0.76 13.57 18.78
CA ARG A 164 -0.79 14.91 19.41
C ARG A 164 -2.13 15.60 19.13
N THR A 165 -2.55 16.44 20.06
CA THR A 165 -3.80 17.22 19.99
C THR A 165 -3.55 18.73 20.09
N ASN A 166 -2.29 19.14 20.08
CA ASN A 166 -1.86 20.53 20.11
C ASN A 166 -0.53 20.68 19.33
N ASP A 167 0.04 21.90 19.29
CA ASP A 167 1.31 22.16 18.62
C ASP A 167 2.51 21.74 19.50
N THR A 168 2.62 20.43 19.78
CA THR A 168 3.76 19.82 20.48
C THR A 168 4.54 18.92 19.56
N TYR A 169 5.84 18.84 19.78
CA TYR A 169 6.70 17.87 19.11
C TYR A 169 6.54 16.48 19.76
N VAL A 170 6.40 15.46 18.92
CA VAL A 170 6.46 14.04 19.31
C VAL A 170 7.60 13.39 18.58
N GLU A 171 8.54 12.77 19.30
CA GLU A 171 9.65 12.03 18.70
C GLU A 171 9.17 10.98 17.70
N LEU A 172 9.90 10.81 16.58
CA LEU A 172 9.46 9.96 15.46
C LEU A 172 9.18 8.52 15.89
N GLU A 173 10.06 7.94 16.71
CA GLU A 173 9.93 6.57 17.20
C GLU A 173 8.76 6.41 18.19
N ASN A 174 8.39 7.47 18.89
CA ASN A 174 7.29 7.44 19.86
C ASN A 174 5.93 7.42 19.16
N ARG A 175 5.79 7.93 17.94
CA ARG A 175 4.53 7.98 17.20
C ARG A 175 3.93 6.58 16.97
N PRO A 176 4.61 5.65 16.29
CA PRO A 176 4.11 4.27 16.17
C PRO A 176 4.11 3.51 17.49
N ALA A 177 5.05 3.81 18.42
CA ALA A 177 5.06 3.16 19.73
C ALA A 177 3.80 3.47 20.56
N LEU A 178 3.22 4.66 20.42
CA LEU A 178 1.92 5.00 21.01
C LEU A 178 0.80 4.11 20.45
N ALA A 179 0.76 3.95 19.14
CA ALA A 179 -0.23 3.10 18.45
C ALA A 179 -0.07 1.62 18.85
N ASN A 180 1.18 1.10 18.90
CA ASN A 180 1.48 -0.28 19.31
C ASN A 180 0.96 -0.55 20.73
N ARG A 181 1.24 0.35 21.70
CA ARG A 181 0.76 0.21 23.08
C ARG A 181 -0.76 0.16 23.20
N GLN A 182 -1.46 0.90 22.33
CA GLN A 182 -2.93 0.94 22.29
C GLN A 182 -3.52 -0.19 21.43
N LYS A 183 -2.68 -1.05 20.82
CA LYS A 183 -3.10 -2.14 19.92
C LYS A 183 -4.03 -1.63 18.82
N ALA A 184 -3.67 -0.49 18.20
CA ALA A 184 -4.41 0.08 17.11
C ALA A 184 -4.50 -0.90 15.94
N ASP A 185 -5.60 -0.87 15.19
CA ASP A 185 -5.79 -1.69 13.99
C ASP A 185 -5.17 -1.04 12.76
N LEU A 186 -5.09 0.30 12.70
CA LEU A 186 -4.42 1.07 11.66
C LEU A 186 -3.62 2.24 12.24
N PHE A 187 -2.51 2.57 11.58
CA PHE A 187 -1.74 3.79 11.79
C PHE A 187 -1.67 4.61 10.50
N ILE A 188 -2.09 5.87 10.55
CA ILE A 188 -2.12 6.79 9.42
C ILE A 188 -1.41 8.08 9.78
N SER A 189 -0.23 8.31 9.22
CA SER A 189 0.51 9.57 9.35
C SER A 189 0.10 10.55 8.25
N LEU A 190 -0.10 11.83 8.61
CA LEU A 190 -0.66 12.85 7.75
C LEU A 190 0.36 13.96 7.53
N HIS A 191 0.66 14.23 6.27
CA HIS A 191 1.67 15.16 5.80
C HIS A 191 1.23 15.97 4.58
N PHE A 192 2.00 17.03 4.28
CA PHE A 192 1.93 17.80 3.04
C PHE A 192 3.35 18.00 2.52
N ASN A 193 3.58 17.50 1.33
CA ASN A 193 4.90 17.41 0.73
C ASN A 193 5.49 18.79 0.35
N ILE A 194 6.79 18.79 0.13
CA ILE A 194 7.52 19.88 -0.51
C ILE A 194 8.26 19.34 -1.72
N GLY A 195 8.52 20.17 -2.72
CA GLY A 195 9.25 19.80 -3.92
C GLY A 195 9.76 21.05 -4.65
N PRO A 196 10.37 20.90 -5.82
CA PRO A 196 10.73 22.07 -6.64
C PRO A 196 9.46 22.86 -6.97
N PRO A 197 9.47 24.19 -6.78
CA PRO A 197 8.32 25.03 -7.07
C PRO A 197 7.83 24.88 -8.50
N GLY A 198 6.52 24.61 -8.67
CA GLY A 198 5.88 24.43 -9.97
C GLY A 198 6.15 23.11 -10.70
N GLU A 199 6.97 22.20 -10.14
CA GLU A 199 7.30 20.91 -10.76
C GLU A 199 6.61 19.72 -10.09
N ALA A 200 6.19 19.86 -8.85
CA ALA A 200 5.59 18.78 -8.07
C ALA A 200 4.24 19.19 -7.48
N LYS A 201 3.23 18.38 -7.78
CA LYS A 201 1.85 18.51 -7.27
C LYS A 201 1.20 17.13 -7.22
N GLY A 202 0.03 17.04 -6.59
CA GLY A 202 -0.77 15.82 -6.50
C GLY A 202 -0.64 15.12 -5.17
N VAL A 203 -1.23 13.95 -5.06
CA VAL A 203 -1.29 13.14 -3.83
C VAL A 203 -0.50 11.85 -3.98
N GLU A 204 0.15 11.43 -2.90
CA GLU A 204 0.87 10.15 -2.85
C GLU A 204 0.71 9.49 -1.48
N VAL A 205 0.69 8.17 -1.45
CA VAL A 205 0.62 7.39 -0.22
C VAL A 205 1.84 6.50 -0.11
N TYR A 206 2.54 6.64 1.01
CA TYR A 206 3.72 5.83 1.32
C TYR A 206 3.36 4.65 2.21
N CYS A 207 3.89 3.49 1.89
CA CYS A 207 3.99 2.35 2.79
C CYS A 207 5.45 1.94 2.97
N LEU A 208 5.70 1.09 3.98
CA LEU A 208 7.06 0.68 4.31
C LEU A 208 7.72 -0.07 3.14
N THR A 209 8.99 0.22 2.89
CA THR A 209 9.82 -0.53 1.92
C THR A 209 10.04 -1.95 2.43
N PRO A 210 9.80 -2.99 1.61
CA PRO A 210 10.06 -4.37 1.98
C PRO A 210 11.52 -4.63 2.33
N ALA A 211 11.78 -5.64 3.15
CA ALA A 211 13.14 -6.09 3.42
C ALA A 211 13.87 -6.49 2.12
N GLY A 212 15.13 -6.12 2.00
CA GLY A 212 15.95 -6.40 0.81
C GLY A 212 15.74 -5.45 -0.38
N ALA A 213 14.86 -4.44 -0.25
CA ALA A 213 14.58 -3.46 -1.29
C ALA A 213 15.10 -2.06 -0.95
N ASN A 214 15.31 -1.25 -1.98
CA ASN A 214 15.49 0.19 -1.85
C ASN A 214 14.13 0.90 -1.90
N SER A 215 14.03 2.03 -1.22
CA SER A 215 12.87 2.92 -1.32
C SER A 215 12.69 3.47 -2.74
N THR A 216 11.47 3.76 -3.14
CA THR A 216 11.15 4.29 -4.47
C THR A 216 11.47 5.78 -4.61
N ASN A 217 11.91 6.43 -3.51
CA ASN A 217 12.26 7.85 -3.43
C ASN A 217 13.77 8.14 -3.49
N VAL A 218 14.60 7.15 -3.72
CA VAL A 218 16.07 7.37 -3.75
C VAL A 218 16.41 8.48 -4.73
N GLY A 219 16.98 9.55 -4.22
CA GLY A 219 17.39 10.76 -5.00
C GLY A 219 16.30 11.84 -5.13
N ARG A 220 15.11 11.68 -4.52
CA ARG A 220 14.09 12.75 -4.44
C ARG A 220 13.97 13.25 -2.98
N TRP A 221 14.26 14.51 -2.79
CA TRP A 221 14.00 15.41 -1.63
C TRP A 221 13.74 14.73 -0.26
N GLY A 222 14.74 14.76 0.58
CA GLY A 222 14.58 14.63 2.04
C GLY A 222 14.97 13.29 2.66
N ASP A 223 15.01 12.19 1.94
CA ASP A 223 15.37 10.89 2.52
C ASP A 223 16.77 10.43 2.08
N VAL A 224 17.80 11.13 2.59
CA VAL A 224 19.22 10.80 2.36
C VAL A 224 19.69 9.65 3.25
N SER A 225 18.90 9.25 4.24
CA SER A 225 19.25 8.18 5.19
C SER A 225 19.08 6.77 4.64
N ASP A 226 18.22 6.59 3.64
CA ASP A 226 17.71 5.29 3.23
C ASP A 226 18.69 4.43 2.39
N TRP A 227 19.68 5.04 1.75
CA TRP A 227 20.62 4.30 0.89
C TRP A 227 21.85 3.72 1.64
N ARG A 228 22.07 4.15 2.88
CA ARG A 228 23.17 3.68 3.74
C ARG A 228 22.71 2.67 4.78
N ASP A 229 21.39 2.55 5.00
CA ASP A 229 20.88 1.76 6.07
C ASP A 229 20.61 0.31 5.69
N ASN A 230 20.83 -0.55 6.66
CA ASN A 230 20.54 -1.96 6.64
C ASN A 230 19.20 -2.26 5.93
N LEU A 231 19.28 -2.89 4.75
CA LEU A 231 18.09 -3.35 4.01
C LEU A 231 17.36 -4.50 4.74
N GLY A 232 17.74 -4.80 5.97
CA GLY A 232 17.15 -5.83 6.79
C GLY A 232 15.67 -5.60 7.11
N ALA A 233 15.02 -6.66 7.57
CA ALA A 233 13.65 -6.59 8.04
C ALA A 233 13.55 -5.77 9.33
N VAL A 234 12.50 -4.97 9.43
CA VAL A 234 12.10 -4.20 10.62
C VAL A 234 10.69 -4.63 11.05
N PRO A 235 10.25 -4.31 12.29
CA PRO A 235 8.95 -4.76 12.80
C PRO A 235 7.77 -4.50 11.84
N GLY A 236 7.72 -3.33 11.21
CA GLY A 236 6.66 -2.94 10.27
C GLY A 236 6.56 -3.82 9.01
N ASN A 237 7.64 -4.55 8.63
CA ASN A 237 7.61 -5.47 7.49
C ASN A 237 6.72 -6.71 7.74
N ARG A 238 6.30 -6.97 8.97
CA ARG A 238 5.29 -8.01 9.24
C ARG A 238 3.93 -7.71 8.60
N CYS A 239 3.69 -6.45 8.28
CA CYS A 239 2.45 -5.96 7.70
C CYS A 239 2.59 -5.57 6.21
N ASP A 240 3.65 -5.96 5.50
CA ASP A 240 3.93 -5.48 4.13
C ASP A 240 2.76 -5.67 3.15
N ASP A 241 2.10 -6.84 3.17
CA ASP A 241 0.95 -7.13 2.31
C ASP A 241 -0.23 -6.18 2.61
N TRP A 242 -0.47 -5.90 3.88
CA TRP A 242 -1.58 -5.04 4.33
C TRP A 242 -1.25 -3.56 4.23
N ASN A 243 0.02 -3.20 4.41
CA ASN A 243 0.51 -1.84 4.21
C ASN A 243 0.26 -1.39 2.76
N VAL A 244 0.64 -2.23 1.78
CA VAL A 244 0.46 -1.88 0.36
C VAL A 244 -1.00 -1.90 -0.05
N LEU A 245 -1.79 -2.84 0.46
CA LEU A 245 -3.23 -2.89 0.19
C LEU A 245 -3.95 -1.64 0.75
N LEU A 246 -3.64 -1.25 2.00
CA LEU A 246 -4.18 -0.02 2.61
C LEU A 246 -3.76 1.20 1.80
N ALA A 247 -2.47 1.32 1.46
CA ALA A 247 -1.95 2.43 0.67
C ALA A 247 -2.64 2.53 -0.70
N TYR A 248 -2.86 1.39 -1.37
CA TYR A 248 -3.57 1.34 -2.66
C TYR A 248 -5.04 1.79 -2.54
N GLN A 249 -5.78 1.33 -1.53
CA GLN A 249 -7.17 1.73 -1.36
C GLN A 249 -7.31 3.22 -1.01
N LEU A 250 -6.37 3.76 -0.24
CA LEU A 250 -6.29 5.18 0.06
C LEU A 250 -5.94 5.99 -1.18
N GLN A 251 -4.89 5.64 -1.92
CA GLN A 251 -4.48 6.34 -3.15
C GLN A 251 -5.62 6.36 -4.17
N LYS A 252 -6.26 5.21 -4.40
CA LYS A 252 -7.42 5.09 -5.28
C LYS A 252 -8.55 6.04 -4.89
N SER A 253 -8.83 6.14 -3.60
CA SER A 253 -9.88 7.02 -3.08
C SER A 253 -9.50 8.49 -3.21
N LEU A 254 -8.26 8.86 -2.89
CA LEU A 254 -7.75 10.23 -2.98
C LEU A 254 -7.81 10.75 -4.41
N VAL A 255 -7.27 9.99 -5.36
CA VAL A 255 -7.26 10.38 -6.79
C VAL A 255 -8.67 10.55 -7.31
N LYS A 256 -9.56 9.60 -7.02
CA LYS A 256 -10.94 9.61 -7.50
C LYS A 256 -11.75 10.79 -6.94
N ASN A 257 -11.64 11.05 -5.64
CA ASN A 257 -12.54 12.01 -4.97
C ASN A 257 -12.02 13.45 -5.00
N LEU A 258 -10.70 13.65 -5.10
CA LEU A 258 -10.10 15.00 -5.15
C LEU A 258 -9.81 15.47 -6.58
N SER A 259 -9.93 14.61 -7.58
CA SER A 259 -9.43 14.88 -8.95
C SER A 259 -7.98 15.39 -8.93
N ALA A 260 -7.18 14.85 -8.01
CA ALA A 260 -5.78 15.21 -7.84
C ALA A 260 -4.88 14.41 -8.80
N GLU A 261 -3.71 14.97 -9.13
CA GLU A 261 -2.69 14.22 -9.87
C GLU A 261 -2.26 12.98 -9.09
N ASP A 262 -2.28 11.82 -9.76
CA ASP A 262 -1.91 10.55 -9.17
C ASP A 262 -0.39 10.36 -9.18
N ARG A 263 0.25 10.56 -8.03
CA ARG A 263 1.69 10.31 -7.87
C ARG A 263 1.98 8.88 -7.44
N GLY A 264 0.95 8.12 -7.10
CA GLY A 264 0.98 6.70 -6.84
C GLY A 264 1.28 6.30 -5.40
N VAL A 265 1.13 5.01 -5.18
CA VAL A 265 1.63 4.35 -3.97
C VAL A 265 3.14 4.22 -4.06
N ARG A 266 3.85 4.60 -2.99
CA ARG A 266 5.31 4.64 -2.91
C ARG A 266 5.83 3.84 -1.73
N ARG A 267 7.12 3.55 -1.76
CA ARG A 267 7.83 2.83 -0.71
C ARG A 267 8.91 3.71 -0.07
N ALA A 268 8.88 3.84 1.26
CA ALA A 268 9.92 4.54 2.01
C ALA A 268 10.14 3.89 3.39
N ARG A 269 11.35 4.05 3.95
CA ARG A 269 11.70 3.57 5.30
C ARG A 269 11.53 4.67 6.34
N PHE A 270 10.44 5.43 6.25
CA PHE A 270 10.16 6.48 7.24
C PHE A 270 10.14 5.92 8.66
N ALA A 271 10.75 6.64 9.61
CA ALA A 271 10.89 6.22 10.99
C ALA A 271 9.53 5.82 11.60
N VAL A 272 8.48 6.58 11.29
CA VAL A 272 7.11 6.34 11.77
C VAL A 272 6.45 5.06 11.21
N LEU A 273 6.98 4.48 10.13
CA LEU A 273 6.46 3.24 9.55
C LEU A 273 7.28 2.01 9.97
N ARG A 274 8.57 2.19 10.30
CA ARG A 274 9.51 1.07 10.55
C ARG A 274 9.14 0.20 11.73
N THR A 275 8.58 0.80 12.76
CA THR A 275 8.27 0.11 14.04
C THR A 275 6.78 -0.06 14.30
N ALA A 276 5.92 0.30 13.36
CA ALA A 276 4.48 0.05 13.45
C ALA A 276 4.18 -1.46 13.37
N GLU A 277 3.46 -2.00 14.35
CA GLU A 277 3.10 -3.41 14.44
C GLU A 277 1.70 -3.72 13.88
N MET A 278 1.08 -2.73 13.24
CA MET A 278 -0.17 -2.80 12.53
C MET A 278 0.00 -2.25 11.10
N PRO A 279 -0.99 -2.44 10.18
CA PRO A 279 -0.97 -1.78 8.88
C PRO A 279 -0.79 -0.27 9.01
N ALA A 280 0.24 0.27 8.35
CA ALA A 280 0.71 1.63 8.53
C ALA A 280 1.03 2.31 7.20
N VAL A 281 0.61 3.56 7.05
CA VAL A 281 0.85 4.40 5.89
C VAL A 281 1.15 5.85 6.28
N LEU A 282 1.81 6.58 5.36
CA LEU A 282 1.95 8.02 5.42
C LEU A 282 1.31 8.62 4.17
N ILE A 283 0.46 9.61 4.35
CA ILE A 283 -0.27 10.29 3.28
C ILE A 283 0.31 11.69 3.08
N GLU A 284 0.71 11.98 1.85
CA GLU A 284 1.05 13.32 1.38
C GLU A 284 -0.16 13.89 0.64
N GLY A 285 -0.90 14.77 1.31
CA GLY A 285 -2.19 15.30 0.85
C GLY A 285 -2.08 16.47 -0.15
N GLY A 286 -0.91 16.69 -0.76
CA GLY A 286 -0.59 17.76 -1.69
C GLY A 286 0.77 18.39 -1.39
N PHE A 287 1.18 19.37 -2.21
CA PHE A 287 2.48 20.03 -2.12
C PHE A 287 2.37 21.46 -1.66
N LEU A 288 3.01 21.82 -0.54
CA LEU A 288 3.07 23.19 -0.04
C LEU A 288 3.86 24.15 -0.95
N THR A 289 4.70 23.63 -1.83
CA THR A 289 5.49 24.42 -2.78
C THR A 289 4.79 24.68 -4.11
N ASP A 290 3.67 24.00 -4.41
CA ASP A 290 2.80 24.33 -5.53
C ASP A 290 1.82 25.44 -5.13
N SER A 291 1.79 26.53 -5.88
CA SER A 291 1.01 27.74 -5.51
C SER A 291 -0.51 27.53 -5.51
N VAL A 292 -1.02 26.54 -6.22
CA VAL A 292 -2.45 26.19 -6.28
C VAL A 292 -2.79 25.26 -5.11
N GLU A 293 -1.99 24.22 -4.90
CA GLU A 293 -2.21 23.26 -3.81
C GLU A 293 -2.00 23.88 -2.45
N GLN A 294 -1.02 24.78 -2.30
CA GLN A 294 -0.78 25.54 -1.09
C GLN A 294 -2.05 26.28 -0.61
N LYS A 295 -2.77 26.94 -1.55
CA LYS A 295 -4.03 27.62 -1.24
C LYS A 295 -5.13 26.64 -0.86
N LYS A 296 -5.21 25.49 -1.56
CA LYS A 296 -6.16 24.43 -1.22
C LYS A 296 -5.86 23.86 0.18
N ILE A 297 -4.63 23.53 0.50
CA ILE A 297 -4.21 23.00 1.80
C ILE A 297 -4.56 23.96 2.92
N ALA A 298 -4.44 25.28 2.70
CA ALA A 298 -4.85 26.31 3.66
C ALA A 298 -6.38 26.41 3.83
N ASP A 299 -7.17 25.98 2.85
CA ASP A 299 -8.64 26.02 2.91
C ASP A 299 -9.18 24.86 3.76
N PRO A 300 -9.95 25.14 4.83
CA PRO A 300 -10.63 24.11 5.62
C PRO A 300 -11.53 23.19 4.81
N LYS A 301 -12.14 23.70 3.72
CA LYS A 301 -13.00 22.92 2.84
C LYS A 301 -12.22 21.79 2.15
N TYR A 302 -11.07 22.11 1.57
CA TYR A 302 -10.22 21.09 0.96
C TYR A 302 -9.76 20.03 1.97
N ARG A 303 -9.39 20.44 3.19
CA ARG A 303 -9.02 19.48 4.25
C ARG A 303 -10.19 18.57 4.64
N ALA A 304 -11.42 19.08 4.63
CA ALA A 304 -12.61 18.25 4.86
C ALA A 304 -12.87 17.28 3.70
N GLU A 305 -12.66 17.69 2.44
CA GLU A 305 -12.74 16.82 1.26
C GLU A 305 -11.64 15.74 1.27
N LEU A 306 -10.40 16.13 1.63
CA LEU A 306 -9.27 15.21 1.80
C LEU A 306 -9.56 14.18 2.91
N ALA A 307 -10.08 14.63 4.06
CA ALA A 307 -10.50 13.75 5.14
C ALA A 307 -11.59 12.76 4.69
N ALA A 308 -12.60 13.22 3.96
CA ALA A 308 -13.66 12.35 3.42
C ALA A 308 -13.12 11.31 2.45
N ALA A 309 -12.16 11.67 1.61
CA ALA A 309 -11.50 10.73 0.70
C ALA A 309 -10.69 9.68 1.48
N ILE A 310 -10.01 10.05 2.56
CA ILE A 310 -9.28 9.11 3.43
C ILE A 310 -10.28 8.15 4.12
N VAL A 311 -11.38 8.65 4.68
CA VAL A 311 -12.45 7.82 5.28
C VAL A 311 -12.97 6.79 4.29
N GLN A 312 -13.23 7.19 3.04
CA GLN A 312 -13.68 6.28 2.00
C GLN A 312 -12.61 5.23 1.67
N GLY A 313 -11.33 5.61 1.62
CA GLY A 313 -10.21 4.66 1.42
C GLY A 313 -10.11 3.62 2.54
N VAL A 314 -10.28 4.03 3.81
CA VAL A 314 -10.33 3.11 4.97
C VAL A 314 -11.51 2.15 4.86
N LYS A 315 -12.70 2.63 4.52
CA LYS A 315 -13.88 1.77 4.31
C LYS A 315 -13.68 0.78 3.16
N ASN A 316 -13.06 1.20 2.07
CA ASN A 316 -12.75 0.31 0.95
C ASN A 316 -11.76 -0.79 1.38
N TYR A 317 -10.74 -0.42 2.17
CA TYR A 317 -9.79 -1.39 2.73
C TYR A 317 -10.49 -2.41 3.63
N GLU A 318 -11.33 -1.97 4.57
CA GLU A 318 -12.11 -2.84 5.45
C GLU A 318 -13.03 -3.78 4.65
N CYS A 319 -13.72 -3.26 3.63
CA CYS A 319 -14.56 -4.06 2.74
C CYS A 319 -13.77 -5.18 2.04
N VAL A 320 -12.54 -4.90 1.58
CA VAL A 320 -11.67 -5.94 0.98
C VAL A 320 -11.32 -7.01 2.01
N LEU A 321 -10.98 -6.62 3.25
CA LEU A 321 -10.66 -7.57 4.32
C LEU A 321 -11.86 -8.50 4.64
N GLN A 322 -13.08 -7.96 4.67
CA GLN A 322 -14.29 -8.71 4.96
C GLN A 322 -14.67 -9.68 3.83
N ASN A 323 -14.55 -9.25 2.57
CA ASN A 323 -14.96 -10.05 1.41
C ASN A 323 -14.03 -11.23 1.09
N HIS A 324 -12.81 -11.23 1.61
CA HIS A 324 -11.83 -12.30 1.38
C HIS A 324 -11.61 -13.18 2.60
N GLN A 325 -12.45 -13.10 3.65
CA GLN A 325 -12.41 -14.07 4.76
C GLN A 325 -12.84 -15.45 4.24
N PRO A 326 -12.20 -16.55 4.69
CA PRO A 326 -12.74 -17.89 4.47
C PRO A 326 -14.17 -17.91 5.01
N LYS A 327 -15.16 -18.34 4.21
CA LYS A 327 -16.49 -18.63 4.74
C LYS A 327 -16.29 -19.71 5.81
N GLU A 328 -16.70 -19.42 7.05
CA GLU A 328 -16.80 -20.45 8.08
C GLU A 328 -17.73 -21.52 7.52
N ASP A 329 -17.23 -22.75 7.36
CA ASP A 329 -18.03 -23.86 6.89
C ASP A 329 -19.20 -24.05 7.86
N GLU A 330 -20.46 -23.91 7.38
CA GLU A 330 -21.72 -24.15 8.13
C GLU A 330 -21.86 -25.62 8.53
N HIS A 331 -20.79 -26.39 8.68
CA HIS A 331 -20.81 -27.83 8.88
C HIS A 331 -20.80 -28.32 10.34
N GLU A 332 -20.74 -27.45 11.36
CA GLU A 332 -20.73 -27.90 12.76
C GLU A 332 -22.07 -27.86 13.51
N SER A 333 -23.16 -27.35 12.92
CA SER A 333 -24.46 -27.28 13.65
C SER A 333 -25.37 -28.49 13.51
N THR A 334 -24.99 -29.57 12.76
CA THR A 334 -25.88 -30.70 12.50
C THR A 334 -25.60 -31.98 13.32
N GLN A 335 -24.51 -31.99 14.12
CA GLN A 335 -24.22 -33.22 14.92
C GLN A 335 -24.74 -33.25 16.36
N HIS A 336 -25.26 -32.15 16.89
CA HIS A 336 -25.82 -32.17 18.29
C HIS A 336 -27.30 -32.42 18.42
N LYS A 337 -28.03 -32.79 17.34
CA LYS A 337 -29.49 -33.08 17.38
C LYS A 337 -29.86 -34.56 17.20
N LYS A 338 -28.89 -35.48 17.25
CA LYS A 338 -29.19 -36.93 17.09
C LYS A 338 -28.71 -37.80 18.25
N MET A 339 -28.48 -37.28 19.44
CA MET A 339 -28.24 -38.06 20.67
C MET A 339 -29.20 -37.57 21.78
N GLY A 340 -30.48 -37.81 21.64
CA GLY A 340 -31.49 -37.45 22.64
C GLY A 340 -32.87 -37.83 22.17
N ALA A 341 -33.09 -39.14 21.92
CA ALA A 341 -34.40 -39.77 21.89
C ALA A 341 -34.23 -41.24 22.26
#